data_441d6cfbcb216197182987fb850cc256
#
_entry.id   441d6cfbcb216197182987fb850cc256
#
_cell.length_a   1.000
_cell.length_b   1.000
_cell.length_c   1.000
_cell.angle_alpha   90.00
_cell.angle_beta   90.00
_cell.angle_gamma   90.00
#
_symmetry.space_group_name_H-M   'P 1'
#
loop_
_entity.id
_entity.type
_entity.pdbx_description
1 polymer ?
#
loop_
_entity_poly.entity_id
_entity_poly.type
_entity_poly.pdbx_seq_one_letter_code
_entity_poly.pdbx_strand_id
1 'polypeptide(L)'
;MALNYESVDFIKVLGERRSCRFYDPERAVEVEKIQAICQAARNASHMGNANCITVTQVTKQETKDEFTKIVSAFNIPMAKMAPVSLVFALDRDKWYNGLPVGLPILFKQGGVNPSHGWSMDNIENSTLPRLTTFPPEVVSYLLSCETGMAMASAQLMATALGLGSCCYAGQGPKIAEVLGFPDSAQFVWAMAIGYPGESVESMGWRERSPYGDIIFAEKFGTPAIADPAVDQELT
;
A
#
# COMPACT_ATOMS: atom_id res chain seq x y z
N MET A 1 -13.97 -11.64 17.48
CA MET A 1 -12.87 -12.43 18.10
C MET A 1 -11.60 -11.58 18.01
N ALA A 2 -10.84 -11.42 19.10
CA ALA A 2 -9.59 -10.68 19.04
C ALA A 2 -8.59 -11.44 18.15
N LEU A 3 -7.91 -10.72 17.25
CA LEU A 3 -6.87 -11.31 16.43
C LEU A 3 -5.64 -11.58 17.32
N ASN A 4 -5.07 -12.78 17.19
CA ASN A 4 -3.84 -13.13 17.91
C ASN A 4 -2.63 -12.89 17.00
N TYR A 5 -1.78 -11.94 17.37
CA TYR A 5 -0.56 -11.59 16.64
C TYR A 5 0.72 -12.12 17.33
N GLU A 6 0.63 -12.73 18.50
CA GLU A 6 1.79 -13.11 19.31
C GLU A 6 2.70 -14.18 18.67
N SER A 7 2.16 -14.94 17.71
CA SER A 7 2.87 -16.03 17.04
C SER A 7 3.26 -15.72 15.57
N VAL A 8 3.17 -14.45 15.14
CA VAL A 8 3.48 -14.10 13.76
C VAL A 8 4.98 -13.90 13.58
N ASP A 9 5.60 -14.80 12.85
CA ASP A 9 6.99 -14.68 12.43
C ASP A 9 7.09 -13.75 11.22
N PHE A 10 7.68 -12.58 11.41
CA PHE A 10 7.80 -11.56 10.37
C PHE A 10 8.69 -12.01 9.21
N ILE A 11 9.76 -12.74 9.48
CA ILE A 11 10.67 -13.26 8.43
C ILE A 11 9.90 -14.25 7.55
N LYS A 12 9.15 -15.15 8.18
CA LYS A 12 8.26 -16.07 7.47
C LYS A 12 7.23 -15.33 6.61
N VAL A 13 6.60 -14.28 7.14
CA VAL A 13 5.63 -13.45 6.38
C VAL A 13 6.28 -12.83 5.13
N LEU A 14 7.49 -12.30 5.27
CA LEU A 14 8.25 -11.74 4.14
C LEU A 14 8.58 -12.81 3.10
N GLY A 15 9.08 -13.97 3.53
CA GLY A 15 9.46 -15.08 2.66
C GLY A 15 8.28 -15.76 1.97
N GLU A 16 7.13 -15.91 2.64
CA GLU A 16 5.95 -16.61 2.11
C GLU A 16 5.00 -15.72 1.29
N ARG A 17 5.09 -14.39 1.41
CA ARG A 17 4.21 -13.50 0.67
C ARG A 17 4.33 -13.73 -0.85
N ARG A 18 3.23 -14.10 -1.48
CA ARG A 18 3.10 -14.30 -2.93
C ARG A 18 1.90 -13.54 -3.48
N SER A 19 1.88 -13.33 -4.78
CA SER A 19 0.70 -12.83 -5.49
C SER A 19 -0.28 -13.98 -5.70
N CYS A 20 -1.25 -14.12 -4.81
CA CYS A 20 -2.33 -15.09 -4.90
C CYS A 20 -3.34 -14.62 -5.95
N ARG A 21 -3.64 -15.47 -6.93
CA ARG A 21 -4.56 -15.14 -8.03
C ARG A 21 -5.79 -16.03 -8.08
N PHE A 22 -5.83 -17.04 -7.23
CA PHE A 22 -6.96 -17.95 -7.09
C PHE A 22 -7.41 -17.98 -5.63
N TYR A 23 -8.66 -17.61 -5.38
CA TYR A 23 -9.25 -17.52 -4.05
C TYR A 23 -10.35 -18.55 -3.88
N ASP A 24 -10.61 -18.96 -2.64
CA ASP A 24 -11.76 -19.75 -2.26
C ASP A 24 -13.02 -18.85 -2.29
N PRO A 25 -13.93 -19.00 -3.26
CA PRO A 25 -15.09 -18.13 -3.39
C PRO A 25 -16.16 -18.38 -2.32
N GLU A 26 -16.13 -19.56 -1.69
CA GLU A 26 -17.10 -19.95 -0.67
C GLU A 26 -16.71 -19.46 0.73
N ARG A 27 -15.47 -18.97 0.88
CA ARG A 27 -14.96 -18.51 2.15
C ARG A 27 -14.87 -17.00 2.23
N ALA A 28 -15.81 -16.40 2.95
CA ALA A 28 -15.78 -14.98 3.26
C ALA A 28 -14.58 -14.61 4.15
N VAL A 29 -14.08 -13.38 3.98
CA VAL A 29 -13.06 -12.81 4.86
C VAL A 29 -13.75 -12.12 6.03
N GLU A 30 -13.30 -12.41 7.25
CA GLU A 30 -13.81 -11.82 8.46
C GLU A 30 -13.58 -10.28 8.48
N VAL A 31 -14.56 -9.55 8.98
CA VAL A 31 -14.52 -8.08 9.02
C VAL A 31 -13.32 -7.58 9.82
N GLU A 32 -12.97 -8.25 10.90
CA GLU A 32 -11.83 -7.94 11.76
C GLU A 32 -10.50 -8.06 11.01
N LYS A 33 -10.37 -9.04 10.12
CA LYS A 33 -9.18 -9.18 9.27
C LYS A 33 -9.08 -8.07 8.23
N ILE A 34 -10.21 -7.72 7.60
CA ILE A 34 -10.25 -6.59 6.65
C ILE A 34 -9.85 -5.30 7.38
N GLN A 35 -10.40 -5.08 8.57
CA GLN A 35 -10.06 -3.92 9.40
C GLN A 35 -8.57 -3.89 9.76
N ALA A 36 -7.98 -5.02 10.16
CA ALA A 36 -6.56 -5.11 10.48
C ALA A 36 -5.66 -4.78 9.28
N ILE A 37 -6.02 -5.26 8.07
CA ILE A 37 -5.32 -4.95 6.83
C ILE A 37 -5.41 -3.45 6.51
N CYS A 38 -6.59 -2.85 6.65
CA CYS A 38 -6.78 -1.41 6.47
C CYS A 38 -6.01 -0.59 7.51
N GLN A 39 -5.93 -1.05 8.77
CA GLN A 39 -5.10 -0.42 9.80
C GLN A 39 -3.61 -0.50 9.49
N ALA A 40 -3.13 -1.62 8.96
CA ALA A 40 -1.75 -1.73 8.51
C ALA A 40 -1.43 -0.72 7.39
N ALA A 41 -2.34 -0.57 6.41
CA ALA A 41 -2.21 0.46 5.39
C ALA A 41 -2.21 1.88 5.98
N ARG A 42 -3.14 2.16 6.91
CA ARG A 42 -3.27 3.46 7.58
C ARG A 42 -2.04 3.84 8.41
N ASN A 43 -1.34 2.85 8.98
CA ASN A 43 -0.15 3.05 9.80
C ASN A 43 1.15 3.18 8.99
N ALA A 44 1.09 3.13 7.66
CA ALA A 44 2.24 3.43 6.82
C ALA A 44 2.76 4.85 7.06
N SER A 45 4.00 5.11 6.71
CA SER A 45 4.58 6.44 6.83
C SER A 45 3.86 7.44 5.93
N HIS A 46 3.55 8.61 6.47
CA HIS A 46 2.91 9.72 5.77
C HIS A 46 3.78 10.96 5.79
N MET A 47 4.04 11.55 4.63
CA MET A 47 4.82 12.78 4.52
C MET A 47 4.11 13.93 5.23
N GLY A 48 4.79 14.54 6.20
CA GLY A 48 4.27 15.68 6.96
C GLY A 48 2.95 15.42 7.71
N ASN A 49 2.61 14.16 7.95
CA ASN A 49 1.35 13.74 8.61
C ASN A 49 0.08 14.25 7.88
N ALA A 50 0.14 14.41 6.57
CA ALA A 50 -0.97 14.95 5.76
C ALA A 50 -2.09 13.93 5.49
N ASN A 51 -1.82 12.62 5.68
CA ASN A 51 -2.79 11.53 5.52
C ASN A 51 -3.49 11.51 4.14
N CYS A 52 -2.70 11.58 3.08
CA CYS A 52 -3.18 11.74 1.70
C CYS A 52 -3.65 10.46 1.02
N ILE A 53 -3.50 9.30 1.67
CA ILE A 53 -3.91 8.01 1.12
C ILE A 53 -5.35 7.72 1.52
N THR A 54 -6.09 7.12 0.61
CA THR A 54 -7.43 6.60 0.86
C THR A 54 -7.53 5.15 0.42
N VAL A 55 -8.36 4.37 1.13
CA VAL A 55 -8.63 2.97 0.82
C VAL A 55 -10.13 2.77 0.78
N THR A 56 -10.67 2.39 -0.39
CA THR A 56 -12.06 2.02 -0.54
C THR A 56 -12.21 0.50 -0.52
N GLN A 57 -13.07 -0.02 0.35
CA GLN A 57 -13.38 -1.44 0.44
C GLN A 57 -14.52 -1.78 -0.53
N VAL A 58 -14.26 -2.66 -1.50
CA VAL A 58 -15.25 -3.18 -2.44
C VAL A 58 -15.55 -4.63 -2.05
N THR A 59 -16.70 -4.83 -1.40
CA THR A 59 -17.14 -6.12 -0.86
C THR A 59 -18.54 -6.51 -1.35
N LYS A 60 -19.40 -5.53 -1.69
CA LYS A 60 -20.75 -5.78 -2.18
C LYS A 60 -20.70 -6.30 -3.62
N GLN A 61 -21.48 -7.34 -3.90
CA GLN A 61 -21.49 -7.98 -5.23
C GLN A 61 -21.82 -7.01 -6.36
N GLU A 62 -22.78 -6.12 -6.16
CA GLU A 62 -23.17 -5.11 -7.16
C GLU A 62 -21.99 -4.19 -7.54
N THR A 63 -21.26 -3.67 -6.52
CA THR A 63 -20.07 -2.82 -6.74
C THR A 63 -18.93 -3.63 -7.37
N LYS A 64 -18.75 -4.89 -6.97
CA LYS A 64 -17.77 -5.80 -7.58
C LYS A 64 -18.06 -6.04 -9.07
N ASP A 65 -19.32 -6.24 -9.43
CA ASP A 65 -19.73 -6.49 -10.81
C ASP A 65 -19.44 -5.29 -11.71
N GLU A 66 -19.70 -4.07 -11.24
CA GLU A 66 -19.33 -2.85 -11.97
C GLU A 66 -17.82 -2.67 -12.03
N PHE A 67 -17.15 -2.82 -10.91
CA PHE A 67 -15.70 -2.66 -10.79
C PHE A 67 -14.92 -3.64 -11.68
N THR A 68 -15.35 -4.90 -11.76
CA THR A 68 -14.68 -5.91 -12.59
C THR A 68 -14.79 -5.66 -14.11
N LYS A 69 -15.74 -4.84 -14.55
CA LYS A 69 -15.83 -4.45 -15.97
C LYS A 69 -14.74 -3.48 -16.41
N ILE A 70 -14.10 -2.80 -15.47
CA ILE A 70 -13.16 -1.70 -15.72
C ILE A 70 -11.73 -2.00 -15.27
N VAL A 71 -11.47 -3.19 -14.76
CA VAL A 71 -10.11 -3.68 -14.52
C VAL A 71 -9.48 -4.25 -15.79
N SER A 72 -8.18 -4.42 -15.81
CA SER A 72 -7.49 -5.03 -16.95
C SER A 72 -8.00 -6.46 -17.20
N ALA A 73 -8.22 -6.81 -18.47
CA ALA A 73 -8.92 -8.04 -18.86
C ALA A 73 -8.38 -9.32 -18.21
N PHE A 74 -7.06 -9.45 -18.11
CA PHE A 74 -6.41 -10.62 -17.48
C PHE A 74 -6.56 -10.64 -15.94
N ASN A 75 -6.99 -9.56 -15.31
CA ASN A 75 -7.26 -9.49 -13.88
C ASN A 75 -8.74 -9.78 -13.53
N ILE A 76 -9.64 -9.81 -14.53
CA ILE A 76 -11.08 -9.99 -14.31
C ILE A 76 -11.40 -11.29 -13.55
N PRO A 77 -10.84 -12.47 -13.91
CA PRO A 77 -11.15 -13.71 -13.20
C PRO A 77 -10.77 -13.62 -11.72
N MET A 78 -9.60 -13.12 -11.42
CA MET A 78 -9.11 -12.92 -10.05
C MET A 78 -9.97 -11.92 -9.27
N ALA A 79 -10.28 -10.76 -9.86
CA ALA A 79 -11.06 -9.73 -9.19
C ALA A 79 -12.52 -10.17 -8.92
N LYS A 80 -13.10 -11.01 -9.79
CA LYS A 80 -14.42 -11.62 -9.57
C LYS A 80 -14.41 -12.63 -8.44
N MET A 81 -13.37 -13.45 -8.38
CA MET A 81 -13.24 -14.53 -7.41
C MET A 81 -12.93 -14.01 -6.00
N ALA A 82 -12.12 -12.96 -5.89
CA ALA A 82 -11.74 -12.40 -4.60
C ALA A 82 -12.96 -11.84 -3.85
N PRO A 83 -13.20 -12.25 -2.59
CA PRO A 83 -14.32 -11.72 -1.79
C PRO A 83 -14.18 -10.23 -1.49
N VAL A 84 -12.94 -9.71 -1.44
CA VAL A 84 -12.65 -8.31 -1.13
C VAL A 84 -11.69 -7.73 -2.16
N SER A 85 -11.96 -6.49 -2.58
CA SER A 85 -10.98 -5.65 -3.27
C SER A 85 -10.77 -4.37 -2.46
N LEU A 86 -9.53 -4.08 -2.10
CA LEU A 86 -9.13 -2.79 -1.54
C LEU A 86 -8.63 -1.91 -2.67
N VAL A 87 -9.24 -0.75 -2.85
CA VAL A 87 -8.88 0.21 -3.89
C VAL A 87 -8.14 1.37 -3.27
N PHE A 88 -6.88 1.50 -3.62
CA PHE A 88 -5.98 2.53 -3.11
C PHE A 88 -5.97 3.74 -4.03
N ALA A 89 -6.14 4.89 -3.43
CA ALA A 89 -6.08 6.17 -4.12
C ALA A 89 -5.28 7.19 -3.31
N LEU A 90 -4.65 8.11 -4.01
CA LEU A 90 -4.08 9.32 -3.43
C LEU A 90 -5.10 10.46 -3.53
N ASP A 91 -5.00 11.46 -2.65
CA ASP A 91 -5.86 12.64 -2.63
C ASP A 91 -4.99 13.90 -2.49
N ARG A 92 -4.91 14.70 -3.59
CA ARG A 92 -4.09 15.92 -3.64
C ARG A 92 -4.62 17.04 -2.74
N ASP A 93 -5.92 17.12 -2.55
CA ASP A 93 -6.49 18.14 -1.66
C ASP A 93 -6.06 17.93 -0.21
N LYS A 94 -5.89 16.66 0.20
CA LYS A 94 -5.31 16.35 1.51
C LYS A 94 -3.85 16.77 1.65
N TRP A 95 -3.09 16.79 0.53
CA TRP A 95 -1.75 17.38 0.55
C TRP A 95 -1.82 18.88 0.78
N TYR A 96 -2.53 19.61 -0.06
CA TYR A 96 -2.56 21.08 0.00
C TYR A 96 -3.23 21.62 1.26
N ASN A 97 -4.27 20.96 1.76
CA ASN A 97 -5.03 21.37 2.92
C ASN A 97 -4.64 20.66 4.22
N GLY A 98 -4.17 19.42 4.12
CA GLY A 98 -3.81 18.60 5.28
C GLY A 98 -2.37 18.81 5.76
N LEU A 99 -1.41 19.03 4.85
CA LEU A 99 -0.01 19.27 5.22
C LEU A 99 0.19 20.50 6.11
N PRO A 100 -0.45 21.67 5.86
CA PRO A 100 -0.37 22.83 6.75
C PRO A 100 -0.90 22.59 8.17
N VAL A 101 -1.76 21.60 8.33
CA VAL A 101 -2.30 21.18 9.65
C VAL A 101 -1.44 20.08 10.26
N GLY A 102 -1.11 19.07 9.48
CA GLY A 102 -0.43 17.86 9.94
C GLY A 102 1.01 18.08 10.39
N LEU A 103 1.79 18.86 9.64
CA LEU A 103 3.21 19.08 9.96
C LEU A 103 3.43 19.87 11.26
N PRO A 104 2.69 20.97 11.56
CA PRO A 104 2.74 21.62 12.86
C PRO A 104 2.32 20.71 14.02
N ILE A 105 1.32 19.85 13.81
CA ILE A 105 0.90 18.86 14.82
C ILE A 105 2.04 17.87 15.07
N LEU A 106 2.65 17.35 14.02
CA LEU A 106 3.79 16.43 14.13
C LEU A 106 4.95 17.03 14.93
N PHE A 107 5.24 18.32 14.72
CA PHE A 107 6.25 19.05 15.51
C PHE A 107 5.85 19.17 16.99
N LYS A 108 4.61 19.56 17.28
CA LYS A 108 4.09 19.68 18.65
C LYS A 108 4.09 18.34 19.39
N GLN A 109 3.94 17.25 18.69
CA GLN A 109 3.98 15.87 19.23
C GLN A 109 5.40 15.30 19.32
N GLY A 110 6.42 16.04 18.89
CA GLY A 110 7.82 15.61 18.94
C GLY A 110 8.26 14.67 17.83
N GLY A 111 7.40 14.37 16.85
CA GLY A 111 7.74 13.50 15.71
C GLY A 111 8.84 14.12 14.84
N VAL A 112 8.87 15.44 14.73
CA VAL A 112 10.01 16.24 14.29
C VAL A 112 10.30 17.29 15.35
N ASN A 113 11.57 17.63 15.59
CA ASN A 113 11.94 18.48 16.70
C ASN A 113 13.30 19.20 16.44
N PRO A 114 13.72 20.12 17.33
CA PRO A 114 14.98 20.88 17.14
C PRO A 114 16.23 20.02 17.02
N SER A 115 16.31 18.86 17.67
CA SER A 115 17.47 17.96 17.52
C SER A 115 17.57 17.34 16.13
N HIS A 116 16.46 17.34 15.38
CA HIS A 116 16.41 16.95 13.97
C HIS A 116 16.55 18.14 13.00
N GLY A 117 16.91 19.32 13.50
CA GLY A 117 17.03 20.55 12.71
C GLY A 117 15.70 21.24 12.38
N TRP A 118 14.60 20.89 13.05
CA TRP A 118 13.29 21.49 12.84
C TRP A 118 12.97 22.57 13.85
N SER A 119 12.30 23.64 13.40
CA SER A 119 11.69 24.64 14.25
C SER A 119 10.32 25.00 13.71
N MET A 120 9.44 25.53 14.54
CA MET A 120 8.12 25.99 14.08
C MET A 120 8.27 27.11 13.06
N ASP A 121 9.19 28.04 13.27
CA ASP A 121 9.50 29.12 12.32
C ASP A 121 9.92 28.56 10.94
N ASN A 122 10.80 27.56 10.91
CA ASN A 122 11.20 26.91 9.66
C ASN A 122 10.01 26.20 8.98
N ILE A 123 9.14 25.54 9.75
CA ILE A 123 7.93 24.89 9.22
C ILE A 123 7.02 25.92 8.57
N GLU A 124 6.67 27.00 9.28
CA GLU A 124 5.68 27.98 8.84
C GLU A 124 6.18 28.90 7.73
N ASN A 125 7.44 29.34 7.82
CA ASN A 125 7.98 30.38 6.95
C ASN A 125 8.86 29.85 5.79
N SER A 126 9.20 28.56 5.78
CA SER A 126 10.04 27.96 4.72
C SER A 126 9.43 26.68 4.14
N THR A 127 9.19 25.66 4.99
CA THR A 127 8.83 24.33 4.53
C THR A 127 7.43 24.29 3.94
N LEU A 128 6.42 24.76 4.67
CA LEU A 128 5.02 24.74 4.21
C LEU A 128 4.83 25.59 2.94
N PRO A 129 5.30 26.85 2.85
CA PRO A 129 5.18 27.63 1.62
C PRO A 129 5.75 26.93 0.41
N ARG A 130 6.89 26.24 0.56
CA ARG A 130 7.52 25.49 -0.53
C ARG A 130 6.72 24.25 -0.92
N LEU A 131 6.30 23.43 0.04
CA LEU A 131 5.64 22.16 -0.25
C LEU A 131 4.22 22.34 -0.80
N THR A 132 3.50 23.36 -0.35
CA THR A 132 2.12 23.64 -0.81
C THR A 132 2.08 24.29 -2.20
N THR A 133 3.23 24.72 -2.77
CA THR A 133 3.32 25.22 -4.14
C THR A 133 3.78 24.15 -5.15
N PHE A 134 3.98 22.92 -4.72
CA PHE A 134 4.32 21.85 -5.66
C PHE A 134 3.22 21.63 -6.69
N PRO A 135 3.59 21.47 -7.99
CA PRO A 135 2.60 21.16 -9.03
C PRO A 135 1.89 19.82 -8.76
N PRO A 136 0.64 19.67 -9.22
CA PRO A 136 -0.16 18.46 -8.97
C PRO A 136 0.51 17.14 -9.38
N GLU A 137 1.29 17.15 -10.47
CA GLU A 137 2.03 15.98 -10.96
C GLU A 137 3.15 15.57 -10.00
N VAL A 138 3.85 16.52 -9.38
CA VAL A 138 4.88 16.26 -8.37
C VAL A 138 4.23 15.69 -7.11
N VAL A 139 3.13 16.29 -6.68
CA VAL A 139 2.35 15.78 -5.54
C VAL A 139 1.86 14.37 -5.81
N SER A 140 1.27 14.11 -6.99
CA SER A 140 0.81 12.77 -7.36
C SER A 140 1.93 11.73 -7.35
N TYR A 141 3.14 12.09 -7.82
CA TYR A 141 4.30 11.21 -7.75
C TYR A 141 4.69 10.86 -6.31
N LEU A 142 4.82 11.86 -5.43
CA LEU A 142 5.15 11.67 -4.02
C LEU A 142 4.10 10.81 -3.31
N LEU A 143 2.82 11.11 -3.53
CA LEU A 143 1.72 10.36 -2.91
C LEU A 143 1.57 8.94 -3.46
N SER A 144 1.97 8.69 -4.70
CA SER A 144 2.04 7.32 -5.24
C SER A 144 3.10 6.49 -4.50
N CYS A 145 4.23 7.08 -4.12
CA CYS A 145 5.24 6.40 -3.29
C CYS A 145 4.68 6.06 -1.89
N GLU A 146 3.99 6.99 -1.24
CA GLU A 146 3.31 6.73 0.05
C GLU A 146 2.27 5.61 -0.09
N THR A 147 1.46 5.67 -1.16
CA THR A 147 0.44 4.64 -1.42
C THR A 147 1.09 3.26 -1.57
N GLY A 148 2.26 3.18 -2.23
CA GLY A 148 3.03 1.93 -2.33
C GLY A 148 3.46 1.37 -0.97
N MET A 149 3.90 2.24 -0.03
CA MET A 149 4.22 1.83 1.34
C MET A 149 2.98 1.30 2.09
N ALA A 150 1.84 1.96 1.95
CA ALA A 150 0.58 1.50 2.54
C ALA A 150 0.13 0.15 1.97
N MET A 151 0.26 -0.03 0.66
CA MET A 151 -0.05 -1.29 -0.02
C MET A 151 0.86 -2.43 0.46
N ALA A 152 2.16 -2.19 0.59
CA ALA A 152 3.10 -3.18 1.10
C ALA A 152 2.73 -3.61 2.52
N SER A 153 2.42 -2.65 3.41
CA SER A 153 1.97 -2.94 4.77
C SER A 153 0.68 -3.76 4.79
N ALA A 154 -0.29 -3.44 3.93
CA ALA A 154 -1.53 -4.20 3.77
C ALA A 154 -1.28 -5.64 3.29
N GLN A 155 -0.38 -5.84 2.32
CA GLN A 155 -0.02 -7.17 1.81
C GLN A 155 0.63 -8.05 2.88
N LEU A 156 1.57 -7.50 3.66
CA LEU A 156 2.22 -8.21 4.76
C LEU A 156 1.21 -8.60 5.83
N MET A 157 0.31 -7.69 6.19
CA MET A 157 -0.77 -7.98 7.15
C MET A 157 -1.71 -9.07 6.62
N ALA A 158 -2.10 -9.04 5.35
CA ALA A 158 -2.93 -10.09 4.76
C ALA A 158 -2.26 -11.46 4.88
N THR A 159 -0.96 -11.55 4.53
CA THR A 159 -0.16 -12.78 4.66
C THR A 159 -0.07 -13.24 6.12
N ALA A 160 0.21 -12.32 7.06
CA ALA A 160 0.26 -12.62 8.50
C ALA A 160 -1.06 -13.19 9.05
N LEU A 161 -2.18 -12.82 8.42
CA LEU A 161 -3.53 -13.31 8.78
C LEU A 161 -3.95 -14.57 8.00
N GLY A 162 -3.05 -15.19 7.25
CA GLY A 162 -3.32 -16.38 6.45
C GLY A 162 -4.17 -16.13 5.21
N LEU A 163 -4.16 -14.88 4.71
CA LEU A 163 -4.88 -14.49 3.50
C LEU A 163 -3.92 -14.31 2.33
N GLY A 164 -4.41 -14.63 1.14
CA GLY A 164 -3.76 -14.29 -0.12
C GLY A 164 -4.09 -12.86 -0.54
N SER A 165 -3.15 -12.23 -1.23
CA SER A 165 -3.37 -10.92 -1.84
C SER A 165 -2.68 -10.79 -3.20
N CYS A 166 -3.25 -9.99 -4.10
CA CYS A 166 -2.63 -9.64 -5.37
C CYS A 166 -3.01 -8.22 -5.78
N CYS A 167 -2.00 -7.39 -6.06
CA CYS A 167 -2.24 -6.05 -6.62
C CYS A 167 -2.54 -6.13 -8.10
N TYR A 168 -3.45 -5.27 -8.59
CA TYR A 168 -3.84 -5.23 -9.98
C TYR A 168 -4.27 -3.83 -10.43
N ALA A 169 -4.12 -3.60 -11.73
CA ALA A 169 -4.44 -2.33 -12.38
C ALA A 169 -5.85 -2.34 -12.98
N GLY A 170 -6.35 -1.14 -13.28
CA GLY A 170 -7.62 -0.90 -13.96
C GLY A 170 -7.65 0.46 -14.64
N GLN A 171 -8.80 0.81 -15.20
CA GLN A 171 -9.02 2.08 -15.88
C GLN A 171 -9.30 3.18 -14.86
N GLY A 172 -8.24 3.86 -14.39
CA GLY A 172 -8.30 4.82 -13.28
C GLY A 172 -9.49 5.81 -13.32
N PRO A 173 -9.72 6.54 -14.42
CA PRO A 173 -10.85 7.48 -14.51
C PRO A 173 -12.22 6.81 -14.32
N LYS A 174 -12.44 5.62 -14.89
CA LYS A 174 -13.69 4.88 -14.72
C LYS A 174 -13.85 4.29 -13.32
N ILE A 175 -12.73 3.90 -12.68
CA ILE A 175 -12.73 3.46 -11.28
C ILE A 175 -13.13 4.63 -10.39
N ALA A 176 -12.60 5.81 -10.63
CA ALA A 176 -12.95 7.02 -9.90
C ALA A 176 -14.45 7.34 -10.03
N GLU A 177 -15.01 7.24 -11.23
CA GLU A 177 -16.45 7.42 -11.50
C GLU A 177 -17.30 6.42 -10.71
N VAL A 178 -17.03 5.11 -10.87
CA VAL A 178 -17.81 4.02 -10.23
C VAL A 178 -17.74 4.09 -8.69
N LEU A 179 -16.61 4.49 -8.14
CA LEU A 179 -16.42 4.58 -6.69
C LEU A 179 -16.68 5.97 -6.11
N GLY A 180 -17.05 6.95 -6.94
CA GLY A 180 -17.40 8.30 -6.50
C GLY A 180 -16.20 9.08 -5.96
N PHE A 181 -15.04 8.96 -6.57
CA PHE A 181 -13.86 9.73 -6.17
C PHE A 181 -14.04 11.21 -6.50
N PRO A 182 -13.62 12.13 -5.63
CA PRO A 182 -13.53 13.54 -5.99
C PRO A 182 -12.42 13.78 -7.03
N ASP A 183 -12.46 14.91 -7.74
CA ASP A 183 -11.47 15.29 -8.77
C ASP A 183 -10.03 15.37 -8.23
N SER A 184 -9.88 15.61 -6.93
CA SER A 184 -8.59 15.62 -6.23
C SER A 184 -8.00 14.24 -6.05
N ALA A 185 -8.83 13.19 -6.02
CA ALA A 185 -8.39 11.82 -5.78
C ALA A 185 -8.05 11.11 -7.09
N GLN A 186 -7.00 10.30 -7.04
CA GLN A 186 -6.52 9.53 -8.18
C GLN A 186 -6.33 8.07 -7.78
N PHE A 187 -6.91 7.17 -8.57
CA PHE A 187 -6.65 5.73 -8.44
C PHE A 187 -5.16 5.43 -8.63
N VAL A 188 -4.62 4.60 -7.74
CA VAL A 188 -3.23 4.10 -7.83
C VAL A 188 -3.25 2.62 -8.21
N TRP A 189 -3.79 1.77 -7.34
CA TRP A 189 -3.89 0.33 -7.56
C TRP A 189 -5.07 -0.25 -6.79
N ALA A 190 -5.52 -1.44 -7.22
CA ALA A 190 -6.40 -2.28 -6.44
C ALA A 190 -5.66 -3.51 -5.91
N MET A 191 -6.16 -4.10 -4.83
CA MET A 191 -5.64 -5.30 -4.20
C MET A 191 -6.76 -6.28 -3.94
N ALA A 192 -6.75 -7.43 -4.60
CA ALA A 192 -7.62 -8.54 -4.30
C ALA A 192 -7.17 -9.22 -3.02
N ILE A 193 -8.10 -9.61 -2.16
CA ILE A 193 -7.86 -10.28 -0.89
C ILE A 193 -8.89 -11.38 -0.68
N GLY A 194 -8.43 -12.53 -0.21
CA GLY A 194 -9.26 -13.68 0.11
C GLY A 194 -8.46 -14.83 0.68
N TYR A 195 -9.12 -15.88 1.08
CA TYR A 195 -8.42 -17.12 1.42
C TYR A 195 -7.86 -17.75 0.16
N PRO A 196 -6.57 -18.19 0.17
CA PRO A 196 -6.00 -18.85 -1.01
C PRO A 196 -6.77 -20.12 -1.35
N GLY A 197 -7.18 -20.25 -2.60
CA GLY A 197 -7.69 -21.47 -3.20
C GLY A 197 -6.60 -22.27 -3.94
N GLU A 198 -5.34 -21.80 -3.83
CA GLU A 198 -4.14 -22.42 -4.41
C GLU A 198 -3.04 -22.54 -3.36
N SER A 199 -2.15 -23.52 -3.49
CA SER A 199 -1.02 -23.64 -2.57
C SER A 199 0.07 -22.60 -2.87
N VAL A 200 0.96 -22.36 -1.90
CA VAL A 200 2.09 -21.43 -2.08
C VAL A 200 2.97 -21.84 -3.25
N GLU A 201 3.17 -23.16 -3.43
CA GLU A 201 3.94 -23.71 -4.54
C GLU A 201 3.26 -23.47 -5.88
N SER A 202 1.93 -23.58 -5.97
CA SER A 202 1.17 -23.34 -7.21
C SER A 202 1.09 -21.85 -7.57
N MET A 203 1.23 -20.94 -6.62
CA MET A 203 1.35 -19.51 -6.89
C MET A 203 2.61 -19.14 -7.68
N GLY A 204 3.55 -20.07 -7.77
CA GLY A 204 4.79 -19.93 -8.48
C GLY A 204 5.84 -19.14 -7.71
N TRP A 205 7.08 -19.52 -7.92
CA TRP A 205 8.24 -18.79 -7.45
C TRP A 205 8.82 -17.98 -8.60
N ARG A 206 9.06 -16.71 -8.35
CA ARG A 206 9.84 -15.89 -9.28
C ARG A 206 11.24 -15.70 -8.70
N GLU A 207 12.24 -16.18 -9.43
CA GLU A 207 13.62 -15.86 -9.16
C GLU A 207 13.80 -14.35 -9.13
N ARG A 208 14.49 -13.85 -8.11
CA ARG A 208 14.83 -12.43 -8.00
C ARG A 208 16.09 -12.16 -8.80
N SER A 209 16.20 -10.93 -9.31
CA SER A 209 17.46 -10.50 -9.92
C SER A 209 18.59 -10.62 -8.90
N PRO A 210 19.84 -10.91 -9.36
CA PRO A 210 20.97 -10.93 -8.46
C PRO A 210 21.05 -9.68 -7.59
N TYR A 211 21.44 -9.83 -6.33
CA TYR A 211 21.43 -8.73 -5.36
C TYR A 211 22.17 -7.50 -5.88
N GLY A 212 23.38 -7.69 -6.44
CA GLY A 212 24.20 -6.60 -6.98
C GLY A 212 23.67 -5.90 -8.24
N ASP A 213 22.61 -6.44 -8.87
CA ASP A 213 21.95 -5.79 -10.02
C ASP A 213 20.93 -4.74 -9.56
N ILE A 214 20.50 -4.82 -8.30
CA ILE A 214 19.45 -3.95 -7.74
C ILE A 214 20.00 -3.10 -6.60
N ILE A 215 20.90 -3.65 -5.79
CA ILE A 215 21.46 -2.98 -4.62
C ILE A 215 22.89 -2.56 -4.92
N PHE A 216 23.13 -1.26 -4.81
CA PHE A 216 24.42 -0.65 -5.09
C PHE A 216 25.03 -0.02 -3.83
N ALA A 217 26.34 -0.10 -3.71
CA ALA A 217 27.11 0.52 -2.66
C ALA A 217 27.68 1.87 -3.13
N GLU A 218 27.46 2.92 -2.36
CA GLU A 218 27.98 4.29 -2.55
C GLU A 218 27.54 4.98 -3.85
N LYS A 219 27.61 4.30 -5.00
CA LYS A 219 27.29 4.86 -6.31
C LYS A 219 26.40 3.90 -7.11
N PHE A 220 25.46 4.46 -7.85
CA PHE A 220 24.66 3.69 -8.80
C PHE A 220 25.56 2.92 -9.78
N GLY A 221 25.28 1.63 -9.94
CA GLY A 221 26.05 0.74 -10.79
C GLY A 221 27.26 0.08 -10.11
N THR A 222 27.60 0.42 -8.86
CA THR A 222 28.60 -0.30 -8.07
C THR A 222 27.91 -1.37 -7.22
N PRO A 223 27.97 -2.68 -7.57
CA PRO A 223 27.25 -3.72 -6.85
C PRO A 223 27.59 -3.77 -5.36
N ALA A 224 26.56 -3.83 -4.52
CA ALA A 224 26.78 -4.15 -3.10
C ALA A 224 27.00 -5.66 -2.94
N ILE A 225 27.77 -6.02 -1.89
CA ILE A 225 28.08 -7.42 -1.57
C ILE A 225 26.92 -7.96 -0.73
N ALA A 226 26.31 -9.08 -1.19
CA ALA A 226 25.35 -9.83 -0.41
C ALA A 226 26.05 -10.79 0.56
N ASP A 227 25.44 -10.99 1.73
CA ASP A 227 25.77 -12.11 2.60
C ASP A 227 24.89 -13.30 2.22
N PRO A 228 25.45 -14.43 1.77
CA PRO A 228 24.66 -15.60 1.36
C PRO A 228 23.79 -16.19 2.49
N ALA A 229 24.19 -16.03 3.76
CA ALA A 229 23.38 -16.49 4.88
C ALA A 229 22.08 -15.68 5.03
N VAL A 230 22.14 -14.36 4.81
CA VAL A 230 20.95 -13.49 4.83
C VAL A 230 20.02 -13.81 3.66
N ASP A 231 20.57 -14.08 2.48
CA ASP A 231 19.77 -14.47 1.32
C ASP A 231 18.98 -15.77 1.58
N GLN A 232 19.59 -16.76 2.23
CA GLN A 232 18.94 -18.03 2.55
C GLN A 232 17.79 -17.89 3.55
N GLU A 233 17.85 -16.92 4.46
CA GLU A 233 16.80 -16.69 5.47
C GLU A 233 15.57 -15.95 4.90
N LEU A 234 15.76 -15.16 3.83
CA LEU A 234 14.72 -14.27 3.30
C LEU A 234 14.14 -14.70 1.94
N THR A 235 14.67 -15.75 1.33
CA THR A 235 14.20 -16.31 0.05
C THR A 235 13.68 -17.73 0.21
#